data_5178b96edc98f1c922b41b0c54879e46
#
_entry.id   5178b96edc98f1c922b41b0c54879e46
#
_cell.length_a   1.000
_cell.length_b   1.000
_cell.length_c   1.000
_cell.angle_alpha   90.00
_cell.angle_beta   90.00
_cell.angle_gamma   90.00
#
_symmetry.space_group_name_H-M   'P 1'
#
loop_
_entity.id
_entity.type
_entity.pdbx_description
1 polymer ?
#
loop_
_entity_poly.entity_id
_entity_poly.type
_entity_poly.pdbx_seq_one_letter_code
_entity_poly.pdbx_strand_id
1 'polypeptide(L)'
;MNILESALHAISNLLYYPVIVGVLLVLVHQAVSIGKFISILKQRRSKNFRRIQDFETDCDNYFKAPASAYKTIELDLVYKLRKWLQSYQKSLAGNRLMVKVGPSLGLLGTLIPMGTALASLSQGDLLIMSANMVTAFTTTVVGMASGLTAFLMHSKQSEWMKNDLLECESLCERRLVEWETAEANTKKLINS
;
A
#
# COMPACT_ATOMS: atom_id res chain seq x y z
N MET A 1 27.99 2.98 -38.74
CA MET A 1 27.24 2.89 -37.50
C MET A 1 27.32 4.25 -36.83
N ASN A 2 26.19 4.90 -36.66
CA ASN A 2 26.15 6.24 -36.12
C ASN A 2 26.47 6.23 -34.61
N ILE A 3 27.22 7.21 -34.13
CA ILE A 3 27.57 7.35 -32.70
C ILE A 3 26.33 7.21 -31.82
N LEU A 4 25.17 7.67 -32.31
CA LEU A 4 23.87 7.54 -31.66
C LEU A 4 23.44 6.08 -31.45
N GLU A 5 23.61 5.21 -32.43
CA GLU A 5 23.27 3.78 -32.32
C GLU A 5 24.15 3.08 -31.29
N SER A 6 25.45 3.36 -31.29
CA SER A 6 26.38 2.80 -30.29
C SER A 6 26.06 3.25 -28.90
N ALA A 7 25.66 4.51 -28.71
CA ALA A 7 25.23 5.05 -27.41
C ALA A 7 23.94 4.39 -26.95
N LEU A 8 22.94 4.23 -27.80
CA LEU A 8 21.69 3.56 -27.49
C LEU A 8 21.88 2.09 -27.09
N HIS A 9 22.75 1.36 -27.83
CA HIS A 9 23.10 -0.02 -27.47
C HIS A 9 23.80 -0.11 -26.10
N ALA A 10 24.73 0.80 -25.80
CA ALA A 10 25.42 0.83 -24.53
C ALA A 10 24.43 1.10 -23.37
N ILE A 11 23.50 2.05 -23.56
CA ILE A 11 22.45 2.36 -22.57
C ILE A 11 21.52 1.16 -22.38
N SER A 12 21.10 0.50 -23.46
CA SER A 12 20.21 -0.67 -23.39
C SER A 12 20.87 -1.82 -22.60
N ASN A 13 22.13 -2.13 -22.86
CA ASN A 13 22.87 -3.16 -22.14
C ASN A 13 23.08 -2.81 -20.68
N LEU A 14 23.34 -1.53 -20.37
CA LEU A 14 23.51 -1.06 -18.99
C LEU A 14 22.19 -1.17 -18.19
N LEU A 15 21.05 -0.89 -18.83
CA LEU A 15 19.73 -0.98 -18.20
C LEU A 15 19.24 -2.44 -18.00
N TYR A 16 19.77 -3.39 -18.75
CA TYR A 16 19.33 -4.80 -18.67
C TYR A 16 19.47 -5.39 -17.27
N TYR A 17 20.65 -5.25 -16.66
CA TYR A 17 20.92 -5.78 -15.33
C TYR A 17 20.03 -5.18 -14.23
N PRO A 18 19.90 -3.85 -14.10
CA PRO A 18 19.04 -3.26 -13.07
C PRO A 18 17.56 -3.60 -13.27
N VAL A 19 17.09 -3.79 -14.51
CA VAL A 19 15.70 -4.19 -14.76
C VAL A 19 15.44 -5.62 -14.28
N ILE A 20 16.33 -6.58 -14.58
CA ILE A 20 16.19 -7.96 -14.09
C ILE A 20 16.24 -8.01 -12.57
N VAL A 21 17.18 -7.30 -11.94
CA VAL A 21 17.26 -7.19 -10.48
C VAL A 21 15.98 -6.56 -9.93
N GLY A 22 15.45 -5.53 -10.58
CA GLY A 22 14.20 -4.89 -10.22
C GLY A 22 13.02 -5.87 -10.27
N VAL A 23 12.89 -6.69 -11.29
CA VAL A 23 11.84 -7.73 -11.40
C VAL A 23 11.96 -8.75 -10.27
N LEU A 24 13.16 -9.20 -9.95
CA LEU A 24 13.40 -10.13 -8.83
C LEU A 24 13.03 -9.50 -7.48
N LEU A 25 13.39 -8.24 -7.24
CA LEU A 25 13.02 -7.50 -6.03
C LEU A 25 11.51 -7.34 -5.91
N VAL A 26 10.81 -7.06 -7.02
CA VAL A 26 9.34 -6.99 -7.05
C VAL A 26 8.73 -8.33 -6.67
N LEU A 27 9.26 -9.45 -7.18
CA LEU A 27 8.80 -10.80 -6.81
C LEU A 27 8.96 -11.08 -5.32
N VAL A 28 10.13 -10.82 -4.76
CA VAL A 28 10.39 -11.04 -3.33
C VAL A 28 9.49 -10.14 -2.48
N HIS A 29 9.38 -8.86 -2.82
CA HIS A 29 8.49 -7.94 -2.14
C HIS A 29 7.03 -8.41 -2.18
N GLN A 30 6.59 -8.91 -3.34
CA GLN A 30 5.23 -9.41 -3.55
C GLN A 30 4.96 -10.66 -2.69
N ALA A 31 5.89 -11.59 -2.62
CA ALA A 31 5.75 -12.78 -1.77
C ALA A 31 5.59 -12.40 -0.28
N VAL A 32 6.40 -11.46 0.21
CA VAL A 32 6.29 -10.93 1.58
C VAL A 32 4.96 -10.20 1.80
N SER A 33 4.51 -9.40 0.83
CA SER A 33 3.25 -8.66 0.91
C SER A 33 2.04 -9.59 0.95
N ILE A 34 2.04 -10.68 0.16
CA ILE A 34 1.00 -11.71 0.19
C ILE A 34 0.96 -12.37 1.57
N GLY A 35 2.12 -12.74 2.14
CA GLY A 35 2.18 -13.32 3.48
C GLY A 35 1.58 -12.41 4.55
N LYS A 36 1.93 -11.11 4.54
CA LYS A 36 1.34 -10.10 5.44
C LYS A 36 -0.16 -9.97 5.24
N PHE A 37 -0.63 -9.95 3.99
CA PHE A 37 -2.05 -9.84 3.66
C PHE A 37 -2.86 -11.03 4.18
N ILE A 38 -2.37 -12.25 4.00
CA ILE A 38 -3.01 -13.46 4.53
C ILE A 38 -3.07 -13.42 6.06
N SER A 39 -2.00 -12.95 6.73
CA SER A 39 -1.98 -12.77 8.18
C SER A 39 -3.05 -11.79 8.66
N ILE A 40 -3.19 -10.63 7.99
CA ILE A 40 -4.23 -9.64 8.29
C ILE A 40 -5.63 -10.19 8.06
N LEU A 41 -5.86 -10.93 6.97
CA LEU A 41 -7.12 -11.61 6.68
C LEU A 41 -7.50 -12.58 7.80
N LYS A 42 -6.55 -13.40 8.23
CA LYS A 42 -6.78 -14.36 9.32
C LYS A 42 -7.11 -13.67 10.65
N GLN A 43 -6.41 -12.59 10.96
CA GLN A 43 -6.65 -11.78 12.16
C GLN A 43 -8.04 -11.12 12.14
N ARG A 44 -8.47 -10.55 11.01
CA ARG A 44 -9.81 -9.96 10.85
C ARG A 44 -10.93 -11.00 10.96
N ARG A 45 -10.73 -12.20 10.41
CA ARG A 45 -11.72 -13.29 10.53
C ARG A 45 -11.90 -13.77 11.97
N SER A 46 -10.90 -13.62 12.81
CA SER A 46 -10.93 -14.00 14.24
C SER A 46 -11.59 -12.96 15.16
N LYS A 47 -12.28 -11.94 14.67
CA LYS A 47 -12.90 -10.83 15.45
C LYS A 47 -11.95 -10.09 16.41
N ASN A 48 -10.68 -10.36 16.41
CA ASN A 48 -9.70 -9.80 17.33
C ASN A 48 -8.92 -8.66 16.65
N PHE A 49 -9.66 -7.63 16.22
CA PHE A 49 -9.05 -6.51 15.51
C PHE A 49 -8.51 -5.47 16.50
N ARG A 50 -7.27 -5.66 16.95
CA ARG A 50 -6.60 -4.83 17.97
C ARG A 50 -6.59 -3.34 17.66
N ARG A 51 -6.57 -2.94 16.39
CA ARG A 51 -6.43 -1.52 16.01
C ARG A 51 -7.60 -0.64 16.44
N ILE A 52 -8.83 -1.15 16.36
CA ILE A 52 -10.02 -0.42 16.83
C ILE A 52 -10.05 -0.42 18.35
N GLN A 53 -9.71 -1.54 19.00
CA GLN A 53 -9.61 -1.63 20.46
C GLN A 53 -8.54 -0.69 21.04
N ASP A 54 -7.40 -0.57 20.39
CA ASP A 54 -6.33 0.36 20.79
C ASP A 54 -6.84 1.81 20.68
N PHE A 55 -7.57 2.14 19.59
CA PHE A 55 -8.17 3.46 19.42
C PHE A 55 -9.28 3.76 20.44
N GLU A 56 -10.15 2.79 20.72
CA GLU A 56 -11.20 2.90 21.75
C GLU A 56 -10.60 3.13 23.13
N THR A 57 -9.57 2.38 23.51
CA THR A 57 -8.86 2.57 24.78
C THR A 57 -8.19 3.94 24.87
N ASP A 58 -7.64 4.41 23.78
CA ASP A 58 -7.06 5.75 23.69
C ASP A 58 -8.14 6.84 23.84
N CYS A 59 -9.30 6.68 23.22
CA CYS A 59 -10.44 7.58 23.37
C CYS A 59 -10.93 7.61 24.83
N ASP A 60 -11.14 6.45 25.47
CA ASP A 60 -11.60 6.37 26.85
C ASP A 60 -10.66 7.08 27.84
N ASN A 61 -9.36 7.03 27.60
CA ASN A 61 -8.40 7.76 28.43
C ASN A 61 -8.51 9.28 28.31
N TYR A 62 -8.96 9.81 27.16
CA TYR A 62 -9.18 11.24 26.96
C TYR A 62 -10.42 11.74 27.71
N PHE A 63 -11.50 10.96 27.70
CA PHE A 63 -12.75 11.33 28.38
C PHE A 63 -12.69 11.23 29.93
N LYS A 64 -11.61 10.65 30.46
CA LYS A 64 -11.31 10.68 31.90
C LYS A 64 -10.68 12.01 32.36
N ALA A 65 -10.30 12.90 31.44
CA ALA A 65 -9.76 14.22 31.78
C ALA A 65 -10.83 15.20 32.26
N PRO A 66 -10.50 16.18 33.15
CA PRO A 66 -11.49 17.10 33.74
C PRO A 66 -12.15 18.02 32.70
N ALA A 67 -13.41 18.33 32.90
CA ALA A 67 -14.32 19.05 31.98
C ALA A 67 -13.87 20.44 31.50
N SER A 68 -12.85 21.06 32.10
CA SER A 68 -12.35 22.38 31.70
C SER A 68 -11.66 22.43 30.32
N ALA A 69 -11.48 21.29 29.68
CA ALA A 69 -10.71 21.12 28.42
C ALA A 69 -11.57 20.81 27.20
N TYR A 70 -12.89 21.02 27.21
CA TYR A 70 -13.85 20.62 26.18
C TYR A 70 -13.42 20.97 24.76
N LYS A 71 -13.10 22.23 24.50
CA LYS A 71 -12.70 22.70 23.15
C LYS A 71 -11.37 22.08 22.67
N THR A 72 -10.55 21.67 23.59
CA THR A 72 -9.27 21.01 23.33
C THR A 72 -9.48 19.52 23.04
N ILE A 73 -10.44 18.87 23.70
CA ILE A 73 -10.74 17.43 23.52
C ILE A 73 -11.22 17.12 22.11
N GLU A 74 -12.14 17.92 21.57
CA GLU A 74 -12.62 17.75 20.19
C GLU A 74 -11.47 17.86 19.17
N LEU A 75 -10.63 18.90 19.30
CA LEU A 75 -9.48 19.13 18.45
C LEU A 75 -8.44 18.01 18.56
N ASP A 76 -8.20 17.52 19.78
CA ASP A 76 -7.25 16.43 20.02
C ASP A 76 -7.74 15.09 19.46
N LEU A 77 -9.03 14.79 19.55
CA LEU A 77 -9.65 13.62 18.94
C LEU A 77 -9.54 13.66 17.41
N VAL A 78 -9.87 14.79 16.79
CA VAL A 78 -9.73 14.98 15.34
C VAL A 78 -8.26 14.84 14.91
N TYR A 79 -7.33 15.40 15.67
CA TYR A 79 -5.90 15.27 15.40
C TYR A 79 -5.43 13.81 15.50
N LYS A 80 -5.85 13.07 16.52
CA LYS A 80 -5.53 11.64 16.67
C LYS A 80 -6.10 10.80 15.56
N LEU A 81 -7.36 11.02 15.18
CA LEU A 81 -7.99 10.33 14.07
C LEU A 81 -7.23 10.55 12.76
N ARG A 82 -6.84 11.80 12.47
CA ARG A 82 -6.01 12.13 11.30
C ARG A 82 -4.64 11.46 11.35
N LYS A 83 -3.99 11.44 12.49
CA LYS A 83 -2.68 10.79 12.69
C LYS A 83 -2.79 9.28 12.50
N TRP A 84 -3.84 8.66 13.04
CA TRP A 84 -4.14 7.24 12.85
C TRP A 84 -4.36 6.93 11.36
N LEU A 85 -5.18 7.73 10.67
CA LEU A 85 -5.43 7.62 9.24
C LEU A 85 -4.13 7.73 8.41
N GLN A 86 -3.30 8.70 8.73
CA GLN A 86 -2.01 8.90 8.07
C GLN A 86 -1.07 7.69 8.25
N SER A 87 -1.03 7.11 9.45
CA SER A 87 -0.25 5.90 9.74
C SER A 87 -0.76 4.72 8.93
N TYR A 88 -2.09 4.58 8.81
CA TYR A 88 -2.71 3.53 8.01
C TYR A 88 -2.38 3.69 6.52
N GLN A 89 -2.51 4.90 5.98
CA GLN A 89 -2.17 5.20 4.58
C GLN A 89 -0.70 4.92 4.25
N LYS A 90 0.23 5.21 5.18
CA LYS A 90 1.64 4.85 5.01
C LYS A 90 1.85 3.35 4.87
N SER A 91 1.10 2.54 5.60
CA SER A 91 1.20 1.08 5.48
C SER A 91 0.69 0.54 4.14
N LEU A 92 -0.20 1.27 3.46
CA LEU A 92 -0.75 0.94 2.15
C LEU A 92 0.13 1.43 0.99
N ALA A 93 1.04 2.39 1.25
CA ALA A 93 1.83 3.04 0.22
C ALA A 93 2.70 2.06 -0.59
N GLY A 94 3.25 1.02 0.06
CA GLY A 94 4.04 -0.01 -0.61
C GLY A 94 3.24 -0.76 -1.68
N ASN A 95 2.05 -1.23 -1.35
CA ASN A 95 1.19 -1.93 -2.31
C ASN A 95 0.73 -0.99 -3.44
N ARG A 96 0.41 0.26 -3.12
CA ARG A 96 0.04 1.29 -4.12
C ARG A 96 1.18 1.55 -5.12
N LEU A 97 2.42 1.57 -4.65
CA LEU A 97 3.59 1.71 -5.52
C LEU A 97 3.73 0.49 -6.44
N MET A 98 3.59 -0.73 -5.91
CA MET A 98 3.73 -1.98 -6.68
C MET A 98 2.68 -2.12 -7.79
N VAL A 99 1.47 -1.59 -7.62
CA VAL A 99 0.44 -1.53 -8.68
C VAL A 99 0.96 -0.85 -9.95
N LYS A 100 1.81 0.17 -9.80
CA LYS A 100 2.38 0.92 -10.93
C LYS A 100 3.72 0.35 -11.39
N VAL A 101 4.60 0.06 -10.45
CA VAL A 101 5.98 -0.36 -10.73
C VAL A 101 6.03 -1.77 -11.34
N GLY A 102 5.18 -2.70 -10.87
CA GLY A 102 5.14 -4.07 -11.38
C GLY A 102 4.97 -4.15 -12.90
N PRO A 103 3.86 -3.63 -13.46
CA PRO A 103 3.65 -3.64 -14.91
C PRO A 103 4.70 -2.84 -15.70
N SER A 104 5.17 -1.72 -15.16
CA SER A 104 6.19 -0.89 -15.83
C SER A 104 7.54 -1.63 -15.95
N LEU A 105 7.96 -2.32 -14.90
CA LEU A 105 9.15 -3.16 -14.95
C LEU A 105 8.97 -4.37 -15.88
N GLY A 106 7.75 -4.96 -15.90
CA GLY A 106 7.42 -6.01 -16.85
C GLY A 106 7.58 -5.54 -18.30
N LEU A 107 7.09 -4.34 -18.62
CA LEU A 107 7.23 -3.74 -19.94
C LEU A 107 8.71 -3.48 -20.33
N LEU A 108 9.48 -2.88 -19.41
CA LEU A 108 10.92 -2.66 -19.63
C LEU A 108 11.67 -4.00 -19.83
N GLY A 109 11.27 -5.02 -19.08
CA GLY A 109 11.80 -6.37 -19.18
C GLY A 109 11.50 -7.06 -20.50
N THR A 110 10.58 -6.56 -21.35
CA THR A 110 10.36 -7.05 -22.70
C THR A 110 11.13 -6.25 -23.75
N LEU A 111 11.10 -4.92 -23.63
CA LEU A 111 11.68 -4.04 -24.67
C LEU A 111 13.18 -4.27 -24.83
N ILE A 112 13.92 -4.47 -23.74
CA ILE A 112 15.38 -4.64 -23.79
C ILE A 112 15.76 -5.98 -24.43
N PRO A 113 15.24 -7.15 -23.98
CA PRO A 113 15.57 -8.42 -24.62
C PRO A 113 15.06 -8.54 -26.05
N MET A 114 13.95 -7.87 -26.43
CA MET A 114 13.50 -7.88 -27.83
C MET A 114 14.45 -7.17 -28.77
N GLY A 115 15.08 -6.09 -28.33
CA GLY A 115 16.12 -5.42 -29.13
C GLY A 115 17.29 -6.33 -29.41
N THR A 116 17.79 -7.05 -28.42
CA THR A 116 18.89 -8.04 -28.60
C THR A 116 18.44 -9.26 -29.38
N ALA A 117 17.18 -9.72 -29.26
CA ALA A 117 16.63 -10.81 -30.06
C ALA A 117 16.60 -10.47 -31.56
N LEU A 118 16.18 -9.25 -31.92
CA LEU A 118 16.19 -8.79 -33.32
C LEU A 118 17.60 -8.65 -33.89
N ALA A 119 18.55 -8.20 -33.06
CA ALA A 119 19.96 -8.14 -33.47
C ALA A 119 20.54 -9.53 -33.72
N SER A 120 20.22 -10.54 -32.91
CA SER A 120 20.62 -11.93 -33.09
C SER A 120 20.01 -12.56 -34.36
N LEU A 121 18.75 -12.20 -34.67
CA LEU A 121 18.09 -12.65 -35.90
C LEU A 121 18.82 -12.15 -37.13
N SER A 122 19.31 -10.92 -37.15
CA SER A 122 20.10 -10.37 -38.28
C SER A 122 21.43 -11.09 -38.51
N GLN A 123 21.95 -11.78 -37.48
CA GLN A 123 23.15 -12.59 -37.49
C GLN A 123 22.87 -14.08 -37.79
N GLY A 124 21.59 -14.47 -37.91
CA GLY A 124 21.16 -15.84 -38.11
C GLY A 124 21.18 -16.72 -36.87
N ASP A 125 21.38 -16.15 -35.68
CA ASP A 125 21.41 -16.88 -34.41
C ASP A 125 20.04 -17.03 -33.80
N LEU A 126 19.32 -18.07 -34.24
CA LEU A 126 17.96 -18.38 -33.76
C LEU A 126 17.93 -18.85 -32.31
N LEU A 127 19.02 -19.42 -31.78
CA LEU A 127 19.06 -19.90 -30.39
C LEU A 127 19.07 -18.72 -29.40
N ILE A 128 19.94 -17.74 -29.62
CA ILE A 128 20.01 -16.53 -28.79
C ILE A 128 18.73 -15.73 -28.94
N MET A 129 18.17 -15.62 -30.14
CA MET A 129 16.87 -14.96 -30.36
C MET A 129 15.76 -15.60 -29.51
N SER A 130 15.63 -16.93 -29.56
CA SER A 130 14.57 -17.63 -28.81
C SER A 130 14.73 -17.50 -27.29
N ALA A 131 15.97 -17.57 -26.78
CA ALA A 131 16.26 -17.38 -25.36
C ALA A 131 15.86 -15.99 -24.86
N ASN A 132 16.18 -14.95 -25.64
CA ASN A 132 15.80 -13.57 -25.32
C ASN A 132 14.28 -13.36 -25.35
N MET A 133 13.57 -14.00 -26.29
CA MET A 133 12.09 -13.96 -26.32
C MET A 133 11.47 -14.61 -25.10
N VAL A 134 11.96 -15.77 -24.67
CA VAL A 134 11.47 -16.44 -23.44
C VAL A 134 11.67 -15.51 -22.23
N THR A 135 12.83 -14.89 -22.12
CA THR A 135 13.11 -13.93 -21.03
C THR A 135 12.13 -12.75 -21.07
N ALA A 136 11.89 -12.18 -22.26
CA ALA A 136 10.94 -11.08 -22.44
C ALA A 136 9.52 -11.46 -21.99
N PHE A 137 8.99 -12.60 -22.44
CA PHE A 137 7.64 -13.04 -22.03
C PHE A 137 7.54 -13.32 -20.55
N THR A 138 8.54 -13.98 -19.98
CA THR A 138 8.57 -14.32 -18.55
C THR A 138 8.53 -13.06 -17.68
N THR A 139 9.34 -12.05 -17.99
CA THR A 139 9.37 -10.79 -17.24
C THR A 139 8.05 -10.03 -17.33
N THR A 140 7.37 -10.07 -18.47
CA THR A 140 6.03 -9.46 -18.61
C THR A 140 5.00 -10.16 -17.75
N VAL A 141 4.93 -11.48 -17.82
CA VAL A 141 3.97 -12.27 -17.02
C VAL A 141 4.17 -11.99 -15.54
N VAL A 142 5.41 -12.01 -15.08
CA VAL A 142 5.76 -11.73 -13.69
C VAL A 142 5.40 -10.30 -13.29
N GLY A 143 5.74 -9.31 -14.12
CA GLY A 143 5.45 -7.90 -13.87
C GLY A 143 3.95 -7.62 -13.78
N MET A 144 3.16 -8.14 -14.73
CA MET A 144 1.70 -8.00 -14.74
C MET A 144 1.03 -8.73 -13.57
N ALA A 145 1.43 -9.97 -13.29
CA ALA A 145 0.89 -10.74 -12.18
C ALA A 145 1.15 -10.05 -10.83
N SER A 146 2.36 -9.50 -10.64
CA SER A 146 2.69 -8.74 -9.44
C SER A 146 1.87 -7.46 -9.29
N GLY A 147 1.66 -6.72 -10.38
CA GLY A 147 0.82 -5.52 -10.37
C GLY A 147 -0.64 -5.83 -10.06
N LEU A 148 -1.21 -6.88 -10.66
CA LEU A 148 -2.58 -7.30 -10.42
C LEU A 148 -2.80 -7.76 -8.98
N THR A 149 -1.92 -8.58 -8.43
CA THR A 149 -2.01 -9.03 -7.04
C THR A 149 -1.86 -7.86 -6.06
N ALA A 150 -0.93 -6.92 -6.31
CA ALA A 150 -0.80 -5.71 -5.52
C ALA A 150 -2.06 -4.85 -5.58
N PHE A 151 -2.70 -4.72 -6.75
CA PHE A 151 -3.96 -4.00 -6.93
C PHE A 151 -5.09 -4.61 -6.10
N LEU A 152 -5.29 -5.92 -6.17
CA LEU A 152 -6.34 -6.61 -5.41
C LEU A 152 -6.13 -6.44 -3.89
N MET A 153 -4.90 -6.58 -3.42
CA MET A 153 -4.57 -6.37 -2.00
C MET A 153 -4.79 -4.91 -1.58
N HIS A 154 -4.34 -3.95 -2.39
CA HIS A 154 -4.52 -2.53 -2.10
C HIS A 154 -6.01 -2.14 -2.06
N SER A 155 -6.81 -2.62 -3.01
CA SER A 155 -8.26 -2.37 -3.07
C SER A 155 -8.97 -2.86 -1.81
N LYS A 156 -8.71 -4.12 -1.40
CA LYS A 156 -9.30 -4.68 -0.18
C LYS A 156 -8.84 -3.99 1.09
N GLN A 157 -7.57 -3.66 1.20
CA GLN A 157 -7.05 -2.93 2.36
C GLN A 157 -7.61 -1.50 2.44
N SER A 158 -7.81 -0.84 1.29
CA SER A 158 -8.42 0.49 1.23
C SER A 158 -9.89 0.47 1.65
N GLU A 159 -10.64 -0.56 1.25
CA GLU A 159 -12.02 -0.77 1.69
C GLU A 159 -12.09 -0.96 3.22
N TRP A 160 -11.23 -1.80 3.77
CA TRP A 160 -11.15 -2.01 5.21
C TRP A 160 -10.78 -0.73 5.98
N MET A 161 -9.83 0.04 5.45
CA MET A 161 -9.45 1.32 6.05
C MET A 161 -10.63 2.28 6.14
N LYS A 162 -11.46 2.36 5.08
CA LYS A 162 -12.65 3.22 5.09
C LYS A 162 -13.67 2.78 6.12
N ASN A 163 -13.93 1.47 6.23
CA ASN A 163 -14.87 0.94 7.20
C ASN A 163 -14.38 1.15 8.64
N ASP A 164 -13.09 0.89 8.89
CA ASP A 164 -12.48 1.11 10.20
C ASP A 164 -12.52 2.61 10.58
N LEU A 165 -12.33 3.52 9.60
CA LEU A 165 -12.43 4.96 9.82
C LEU A 165 -13.85 5.37 10.22
N LEU A 166 -14.87 4.92 9.50
CA LEU A 166 -16.28 5.19 9.83
C LEU A 166 -16.65 4.68 11.22
N GLU A 167 -16.14 3.51 11.61
CA GLU A 167 -16.36 2.98 12.96
C GLU A 167 -15.69 3.85 14.03
N CYS A 168 -14.44 4.27 13.81
CA CYS A 168 -13.75 5.18 14.72
C CYS A 168 -14.43 6.55 14.81
N GLU A 169 -14.91 7.13 13.71
CA GLU A 169 -15.66 8.38 13.69
C GLU A 169 -16.96 8.26 14.50
N SER A 170 -17.74 7.20 14.27
CA SER A 170 -18.98 6.96 14.98
C SER A 170 -18.78 6.76 16.50
N LEU A 171 -17.68 6.12 16.89
CA LEU A 171 -17.30 5.98 18.29
C LEU A 171 -16.97 7.34 18.93
N CYS A 172 -16.20 8.18 18.24
CA CYS A 172 -15.87 9.52 18.71
C CYS A 172 -17.14 10.37 18.91
N GLU A 173 -18.05 10.37 17.94
CA GLU A 173 -19.30 11.13 18.00
C GLU A 173 -20.19 10.66 19.17
N ARG A 174 -20.36 9.35 19.35
CA ARG A 174 -21.13 8.80 20.47
C ARG A 174 -20.55 9.23 21.82
N ARG A 175 -19.25 9.14 22.00
CA ARG A 175 -18.58 9.55 23.23
C ARG A 175 -18.70 11.05 23.50
N LEU A 176 -18.64 11.88 22.48
CA LEU A 176 -18.86 13.32 22.61
C LEU A 176 -20.28 13.62 23.10
N VAL A 177 -21.31 13.01 22.52
CA VAL A 177 -22.71 13.18 22.92
C VAL A 177 -22.96 12.68 24.36
N GLU A 178 -22.43 11.52 24.74
CA GLU A 178 -22.52 11.00 26.10
C GLU A 178 -21.89 11.97 27.10
N TRP A 179 -20.74 12.52 26.77
CA TRP A 179 -20.03 13.47 27.61
C TRP A 179 -20.80 14.80 27.75
N GLU A 180 -21.33 15.37 26.66
CA GLU A 180 -22.16 16.59 26.65
C GLU A 180 -23.41 16.42 27.51
N THR A 181 -24.09 15.29 27.40
CA THR A 181 -25.30 14.99 28.20
C THR A 181 -24.98 14.84 29.67
N ALA A 182 -23.85 14.22 30.01
CA ALA A 182 -23.41 14.11 31.41
C ALA A 182 -23.06 15.48 32.01
N GLU A 183 -22.41 16.37 31.28
CA GLU A 183 -22.07 17.71 31.71
C GLU A 183 -23.32 18.57 31.91
N ALA A 184 -24.27 18.51 30.97
CA ALA A 184 -25.56 19.23 31.08
C ALA A 184 -26.36 18.81 32.31
N ASN A 185 -26.37 17.51 32.65
CA ASN A 185 -27.02 16.99 33.84
C ASN A 185 -26.33 17.44 35.15
N THR A 186 -25.00 17.46 35.15
CA THR A 186 -24.22 17.93 36.30
C THR A 186 -24.45 19.42 36.57
N LYS A 187 -24.50 20.25 35.53
CA LYS A 187 -24.83 21.70 35.66
C LYS A 187 -26.24 21.95 36.18
N LYS A 188 -27.21 21.12 35.79
CA LYS A 188 -28.59 21.21 36.32
C LYS A 188 -28.67 20.89 37.82
N LEU A 189 -27.88 19.90 38.27
CA LEU A 189 -27.85 19.51 39.71
C LEU A 189 -27.14 20.54 40.60
N ILE A 190 -26.19 21.29 40.06
CA ILE A 190 -25.47 22.34 40.80
C ILE A 190 -26.30 23.62 40.92
N ASN A 191 -27.24 23.87 39.98
CA ASN A 191 -28.07 25.06 39.92
C ASN A 191 -29.47 24.86 40.56
N SER A 192 -29.79 23.68 41.04
CA SER A 192 -31.00 23.34 41.81
C SER A 192 -30.70 23.30 43.31
#